data_50ad6715b2afcedf80d9e1227bf5d32f
#
_entry.id   50ad6715b2afcedf80d9e1227bf5d32f
#
_cell.length_a   1.000
_cell.length_b   1.000
_cell.length_c   1.000
_cell.angle_alpha   90.00
_cell.angle_beta   90.00
_cell.angle_gamma   90.00
#
_symmetry.space_group_name_H-M   'P 1'
#
loop_
_entity.id
_entity.type
_entity.pdbx_description
1 polymer ?
#
loop_
_entity_poly.entity_id
_entity_poly.type
_entity_poly.pdbx_seq_one_letter_code
_entity_poly.pdbx_strand_id
1 'polypeptide(L)'
;MKKHIILVLLSLMGGSLFAQSLDKQESESVKKQVIAEWKARMSELYDDAYNEHIIRRDGLSLALGYIIRGAEPDGGRSLWISMHGGGNAPKETNDEQWRNQIYLYEPQGIYVAPRAPWDDWDMWFKAPIDSLFQDLITMMIVKENINPDKVYIMGYSAGGDGVWRLAPRLADHWAAASMMAGHPGDVGLRNLINTPFSIWVGALDSAYDRNKEVQKRGYEMDSLSQTAPGKYIHQTHIVAGKGHWMDQMDTVAVSWMNRYTRNAHPQQIIWTQEECLRRAFYWVSLPDSVKPVRGNTFEAKIEGNTITIDKMDYDKVIIWLDDDMVDLSQPVTIQYDGRTLFRKVVERTEESMRQSIYERKDPSFCFPANVPVSKDMTAEETGVEEIEASLLMRDDIRRIEAYDLQGHTLCTTTQRDEYLRFAQGWNHIHVVKIYFDTFCSVGLRK
;
A
#
# COMPACT_ATOMS: atom_id res chain seq x y z
N MET A 1 12.84 61.57 24.06
CA MET A 1 12.63 60.13 24.27
C MET A 1 12.91 59.37 22.96
N LYS A 2 14.11 58.77 22.85
CA LYS A 2 14.50 58.01 21.67
C LYS A 2 14.09 56.56 21.90
N LYS A 3 13.16 56.02 21.07
CA LYS A 3 12.81 54.61 21.07
C LYS A 3 13.89 53.83 20.28
N HIS A 4 14.57 52.95 20.94
CA HIS A 4 15.49 51.98 20.30
C HIS A 4 14.64 50.78 19.85
N ILE A 5 14.63 50.54 18.53
CA ILE A 5 14.09 49.32 17.93
C ILE A 5 15.25 48.32 17.91
N ILE A 6 15.15 47.25 18.67
CA ILE A 6 16.08 46.12 18.61
C ILE A 6 15.58 45.22 17.48
N LEU A 7 16.35 45.20 16.41
CA LEU A 7 16.14 44.28 15.28
C LEU A 7 16.84 42.96 15.63
N VAL A 8 16.07 41.92 15.97
CA VAL A 8 16.61 40.58 16.16
C VAL A 8 16.72 39.96 14.74
N LEU A 9 17.92 39.92 14.22
CA LEU A 9 18.25 39.13 13.03
C LEU A 9 18.30 37.66 13.45
N LEU A 10 17.22 36.92 13.18
CA LEU A 10 17.27 35.47 13.09
C LEU A 10 18.09 35.12 11.83
N SER A 11 19.32 34.70 12.00
CA SER A 11 20.08 34.02 10.95
C SER A 11 19.40 32.67 10.66
N LEU A 12 18.56 32.61 9.64
CA LEU A 12 18.20 31.37 8.99
C LEU A 12 19.48 30.81 8.35
N MET A 13 20.17 29.92 9.06
CA MET A 13 21.10 29.00 8.41
C MET A 13 20.26 28.12 7.50
N GLY A 14 20.24 28.41 6.21
CA GLY A 14 19.78 27.54 5.17
C GLY A 14 20.71 26.34 5.06
N GLY A 15 20.57 25.39 5.96
CA GLY A 15 21.08 24.04 5.76
C GLY A 15 20.19 23.41 4.70
N SER A 16 20.76 23.09 3.54
CA SER A 16 20.16 22.11 2.65
C SER A 16 19.95 20.84 3.46
N LEU A 17 18.71 20.56 3.82
CA LEU A 17 18.33 19.27 4.38
C LEU A 17 18.48 18.24 3.24
N PHE A 18 19.69 17.74 3.02
CA PHE A 18 19.84 16.43 2.42
C PHE A 18 19.18 15.45 3.39
N ALA A 19 18.19 14.70 2.92
CA ALA A 19 17.62 13.64 3.71
C ALA A 19 18.77 12.74 4.20
N GLN A 20 18.94 12.63 5.52
CA GLN A 20 20.02 11.82 6.09
C GLN A 20 19.70 10.36 5.80
N SER A 21 20.60 9.67 5.09
CA SER A 21 20.51 8.24 4.88
C SER A 21 20.64 7.52 6.23
N LEU A 22 19.68 6.64 6.54
CA LEU A 22 19.61 5.90 7.79
C LEU A 22 20.20 4.50 7.62
N ASP A 23 20.94 4.02 8.63
CA ASP A 23 21.22 2.59 8.69
C ASP A 23 19.96 1.80 9.07
N LYS A 24 20.02 0.45 9.03
CA LYS A 24 18.86 -0.40 9.30
C LYS A 24 18.30 -0.20 10.71
N GLN A 25 19.16 -0.09 11.72
CA GLN A 25 18.74 0.05 13.12
C GLN A 25 18.16 1.44 13.39
N GLU A 26 18.79 2.47 12.85
CA GLU A 26 18.27 3.86 12.89
C GLU A 26 16.91 3.94 12.21
N SER A 27 16.76 3.32 11.02
CA SER A 27 15.53 3.25 10.25
C SER A 27 14.38 2.65 11.06
N GLU A 28 14.60 1.54 11.74
CA GLU A 28 13.60 0.91 12.60
C GLU A 28 13.18 1.81 13.77
N SER A 29 14.12 2.54 14.35
CA SER A 29 13.84 3.49 15.43
C SER A 29 13.03 4.68 14.94
N VAL A 30 13.42 5.27 13.81
CA VAL A 30 12.72 6.40 13.17
C VAL A 30 11.33 5.98 12.71
N LYS A 31 11.18 4.79 12.12
CA LYS A 31 9.88 4.23 11.71
C LYS A 31 8.90 4.16 12.88
N LYS A 32 9.33 3.66 14.04
CA LYS A 32 8.50 3.61 15.26
C LYS A 32 8.08 5.01 15.71
N GLN A 33 8.99 5.98 15.67
CA GLN A 33 8.70 7.37 16.01
C GLN A 33 7.70 7.99 15.05
N VAL A 34 7.90 7.85 13.73
CA VAL A 34 6.99 8.38 12.69
C VAL A 34 5.59 7.78 12.84
N ILE A 35 5.48 6.48 13.10
CA ILE A 35 4.19 5.82 13.34
C ILE A 35 3.52 6.37 14.61
N ALA A 36 4.26 6.57 15.69
CA ALA A 36 3.72 7.11 16.94
C ALA A 36 3.20 8.55 16.77
N GLU A 37 3.97 9.40 16.11
CA GLU A 37 3.58 10.79 15.79
C GLU A 37 2.34 10.84 14.88
N TRP A 38 2.31 9.99 13.86
CA TRP A 38 1.17 9.85 12.97
C TRP A 38 -0.08 9.38 13.73
N LYS A 39 0.03 8.35 14.60
CA LYS A 39 -1.09 7.89 15.44
C LYS A 39 -1.63 8.99 16.34
N ALA A 40 -0.76 9.73 17.00
CA ALA A 40 -1.17 10.84 17.86
C ALA A 40 -1.97 11.90 17.08
N ARG A 41 -1.43 12.35 15.93
CA ARG A 41 -2.09 13.34 15.08
C ARG A 41 -3.41 12.85 14.50
N MET A 42 -3.48 11.59 14.03
CA MET A 42 -4.73 11.03 13.51
C MET A 42 -5.75 10.83 14.64
N SER A 43 -5.31 10.47 15.84
CA SER A 43 -6.22 10.35 16.98
C SER A 43 -6.95 11.67 17.26
N GLU A 44 -6.27 12.80 17.28
CA GLU A 44 -6.89 14.12 17.43
C GLU A 44 -7.87 14.44 16.29
N LEU A 45 -7.48 14.10 15.04
CA LEU A 45 -8.31 14.36 13.85
C LEU A 45 -9.65 13.61 13.89
N TYR A 46 -9.68 12.43 14.47
CA TYR A 46 -10.89 11.58 14.51
C TYR A 46 -11.65 11.64 15.85
N ASP A 47 -11.33 12.57 16.77
CA ASP A 47 -12.02 12.68 18.07
C ASP A 47 -13.53 12.86 17.92
N ASP A 48 -13.98 13.81 17.14
CA ASP A 48 -15.40 14.08 16.94
C ASP A 48 -16.11 12.91 16.25
N ALA A 49 -15.50 12.36 15.19
CA ALA A 49 -16.06 11.23 14.45
C ALA A 49 -16.21 9.97 15.33
N TYR A 50 -15.24 9.74 16.20
CA TYR A 50 -15.26 8.62 17.14
C TYR A 50 -16.34 8.80 18.22
N ASN A 51 -16.41 9.98 18.85
CA ASN A 51 -17.38 10.28 19.91
C ASN A 51 -18.83 10.29 19.41
N GLU A 52 -19.05 10.76 18.19
CA GLU A 52 -20.37 10.80 17.57
C GLU A 52 -20.76 9.48 16.88
N HIS A 53 -19.82 8.57 16.69
CA HIS A 53 -19.96 7.36 15.88
C HIS A 53 -20.41 7.68 14.42
N ILE A 54 -19.92 8.79 13.87
CA ILE A 54 -20.24 9.23 12.51
C ILE A 54 -18.99 9.77 11.82
N ILE A 55 -18.61 9.16 10.72
CA ILE A 55 -17.58 9.71 9.84
C ILE A 55 -18.25 10.64 8.83
N ARG A 56 -17.74 11.87 8.71
CA ARG A 56 -18.23 12.86 7.75
C ARG A 56 -17.14 13.22 6.77
N ARG A 57 -17.48 13.17 5.48
CA ARG A 57 -16.56 13.52 4.40
C ARG A 57 -17.35 14.05 3.20
N ASP A 58 -16.95 15.20 2.66
CA ASP A 58 -17.51 15.78 1.44
C ASP A 58 -19.05 15.86 1.43
N GLY A 59 -19.64 16.23 2.57
CA GLY A 59 -21.09 16.32 2.75
C GLY A 59 -21.80 14.99 2.97
N LEU A 60 -21.08 13.87 2.99
CA LEU A 60 -21.61 12.54 3.28
C LEU A 60 -21.41 12.18 4.75
N SER A 61 -22.25 11.28 5.25
CA SER A 61 -22.20 10.77 6.62
C SER A 61 -22.28 9.24 6.60
N LEU A 62 -21.32 8.60 7.28
CA LEU A 62 -21.28 7.17 7.52
C LEU A 62 -21.50 6.95 9.03
N ALA A 63 -22.73 6.67 9.44
CA ALA A 63 -23.04 6.35 10.83
C ALA A 63 -22.58 4.92 11.16
N LEU A 64 -22.09 4.69 12.36
CA LEU A 64 -21.46 3.45 12.78
C LEU A 64 -22.23 2.83 13.95
N GLY A 65 -22.74 1.60 13.76
CA GLY A 65 -23.14 0.73 14.85
C GLY A 65 -22.03 -0.29 15.07
N TYR A 66 -21.44 -0.39 16.26
CA TYR A 66 -20.40 -1.36 16.50
C TYR A 66 -20.46 -2.01 17.89
N ILE A 67 -19.90 -3.20 17.99
CA ILE A 67 -19.83 -3.99 19.23
C ILE A 67 -18.40 -4.50 19.38
N ILE A 68 -17.83 -4.34 20.57
CA ILE A 68 -16.51 -4.86 20.93
C ILE A 68 -16.71 -6.15 21.71
N ARG A 69 -16.05 -7.25 21.30
CA ARG A 69 -16.10 -8.56 21.95
C ARG A 69 -14.70 -9.07 22.27
N GLY A 70 -14.57 -9.66 23.45
CA GLY A 70 -13.33 -10.26 23.93
C GLY A 70 -12.30 -9.27 24.45
N ALA A 71 -11.24 -9.82 25.05
CA ALA A 71 -10.09 -9.03 25.50
C ALA A 71 -9.27 -8.51 24.32
N GLU A 72 -8.53 -7.43 24.54
CA GLU A 72 -7.58 -6.92 23.56
C GLU A 72 -6.32 -7.81 23.57
N PRO A 73 -5.93 -8.38 22.42
CA PRO A 73 -4.68 -9.11 22.30
C PRO A 73 -3.48 -8.17 22.19
N ASP A 74 -2.28 -8.65 22.53
CA ASP A 74 -1.04 -7.85 22.48
C ASP A 74 -0.77 -7.19 21.12
N GLY A 75 -1.19 -7.81 20.02
CA GLY A 75 -1.04 -7.28 18.65
C GLY A 75 -2.18 -6.38 18.18
N GLY A 76 -3.08 -5.96 19.06
CA GLY A 76 -4.28 -5.19 18.72
C GLY A 76 -5.48 -6.05 18.29
N ARG A 77 -6.67 -5.45 18.32
CA ARG A 77 -7.94 -6.11 17.97
C ARG A 77 -8.08 -6.30 16.45
N SER A 78 -8.87 -7.27 16.04
CA SER A 78 -9.38 -7.36 14.67
C SER A 78 -10.55 -6.40 14.45
N LEU A 79 -10.68 -5.90 13.22
CA LEU A 79 -11.81 -5.08 12.76
C LEU A 79 -12.62 -5.86 11.71
N TRP A 80 -13.94 -5.93 11.92
CA TRP A 80 -14.89 -6.59 11.03
C TRP A 80 -15.88 -5.56 10.50
N ILE A 81 -15.76 -5.17 9.24
CA ILE A 81 -16.68 -4.24 8.59
C ILE A 81 -17.75 -5.05 7.88
N SER A 82 -19.01 -4.90 8.33
CA SER A 82 -20.14 -5.69 7.87
C SER A 82 -21.21 -4.79 7.24
N MET A 83 -21.36 -4.86 5.94
CA MET A 83 -22.26 -4.01 5.15
C MET A 83 -23.69 -4.57 5.14
N HIS A 84 -24.67 -3.72 5.47
CA HIS A 84 -26.08 -4.11 5.50
C HIS A 84 -26.68 -4.29 4.10
N GLY A 85 -27.73 -5.08 4.04
CA GLY A 85 -28.57 -5.24 2.87
C GLY A 85 -29.51 -4.04 2.63
N GLY A 86 -30.44 -4.19 1.70
CA GLY A 86 -31.39 -3.16 1.29
C GLY A 86 -31.01 -2.56 -0.07
N GLY A 87 -30.93 -1.23 -0.13
CA GLY A 87 -30.69 -0.51 -1.38
C GLY A 87 -31.96 -0.42 -2.25
N ASN A 88 -32.12 0.70 -2.93
CA ASN A 88 -33.30 1.03 -3.75
C ASN A 88 -34.63 0.77 -3.01
N ALA A 89 -34.64 1.09 -1.71
CA ALA A 89 -35.75 0.93 -0.80
C ALA A 89 -35.91 2.21 0.04
N PRO A 90 -37.08 2.44 0.68
CA PRO A 90 -37.27 3.57 1.59
C PRO A 90 -36.18 3.60 2.69
N LYS A 91 -35.87 4.80 3.14
CA LYS A 91 -34.86 5.03 4.20
C LYS A 91 -35.13 4.18 5.44
N GLU A 92 -36.38 4.08 5.87
CA GLU A 92 -36.80 3.30 7.03
C GLU A 92 -36.45 1.81 6.90
N THR A 93 -36.60 1.25 5.71
CA THR A 93 -36.21 -0.13 5.39
C THR A 93 -34.70 -0.29 5.45
N ASN A 94 -33.93 0.63 4.87
CA ASN A 94 -32.47 0.60 4.93
C ASN A 94 -31.96 0.77 6.37
N ASP A 95 -32.57 1.64 7.16
CA ASP A 95 -32.27 1.82 8.58
C ASP A 95 -32.58 0.54 9.39
N GLU A 96 -33.64 -0.19 9.06
CA GLU A 96 -33.94 -1.48 9.68
C GLU A 96 -32.91 -2.55 9.32
N GLN A 97 -32.52 -2.64 8.05
CA GLN A 97 -31.47 -3.56 7.57
C GLN A 97 -30.13 -3.23 8.28
N TRP A 98 -29.79 -1.96 8.44
CA TRP A 98 -28.61 -1.55 9.19
C TRP A 98 -28.68 -1.98 10.67
N ARG A 99 -29.81 -1.73 11.37
CA ARG A 99 -29.98 -2.17 12.76
C ARG A 99 -29.84 -3.69 12.90
N ASN A 100 -30.40 -4.46 11.95
CA ASN A 100 -30.25 -5.91 11.94
C ASN A 100 -28.81 -6.32 11.71
N GLN A 101 -28.07 -5.64 10.83
CA GLN A 101 -26.68 -5.95 10.54
C GLN A 101 -25.76 -5.78 11.74
N ILE A 102 -26.02 -4.84 12.65
CA ILE A 102 -25.23 -4.62 13.88
C ILE A 102 -25.15 -5.89 14.75
N TYR A 103 -26.16 -6.75 14.69
CA TYR A 103 -26.26 -7.95 15.52
C TYR A 103 -26.19 -9.26 14.73
N LEU A 104 -25.93 -9.19 13.43
CA LEU A 104 -26.05 -10.38 12.56
C LEU A 104 -24.94 -11.41 12.80
N TYR A 105 -23.70 -10.95 13.08
CA TYR A 105 -22.55 -11.81 13.31
C TYR A 105 -21.82 -11.44 14.60
N GLU A 106 -21.12 -12.41 15.19
CA GLU A 106 -20.49 -12.25 16.51
C GLU A 106 -18.99 -12.60 16.52
N PRO A 107 -18.16 -11.97 15.66
CA PRO A 107 -16.72 -12.19 15.71
C PRO A 107 -16.11 -11.65 17.00
N GLN A 108 -14.94 -12.17 17.39
CA GLN A 108 -14.09 -11.54 18.39
C GLN A 108 -13.39 -10.31 17.78
N GLY A 109 -13.19 -9.25 18.59
CA GLY A 109 -12.65 -7.98 18.15
C GLY A 109 -13.73 -6.92 18.01
N ILE A 110 -13.58 -5.99 17.09
CA ILE A 110 -14.52 -4.91 16.84
C ILE A 110 -15.35 -5.25 15.60
N TYR A 111 -16.63 -5.44 15.78
CA TYR A 111 -17.60 -5.66 14.71
C TYR A 111 -18.36 -4.37 14.44
N VAL A 112 -18.20 -3.81 13.25
CA VAL A 112 -18.79 -2.54 12.81
C VAL A 112 -19.76 -2.80 11.68
N ALA A 113 -21.00 -2.35 11.83
CA ALA A 113 -21.96 -2.22 10.75
C ALA A 113 -22.11 -0.72 10.43
N PRO A 114 -21.55 -0.23 9.33
CA PRO A 114 -21.80 1.14 8.89
C PRO A 114 -23.19 1.26 8.25
N ARG A 115 -23.82 2.45 8.35
CA ARG A 115 -25.01 2.82 7.57
C ARG A 115 -24.57 3.49 6.29
N ALA A 116 -24.92 2.92 5.15
CA ALA A 116 -24.59 3.50 3.84
C ALA A 116 -25.10 4.96 3.76
N PRO A 117 -24.33 5.88 3.16
CA PRO A 117 -24.75 7.28 3.02
C PRO A 117 -25.97 7.50 2.12
N TRP A 118 -26.32 6.50 1.30
CA TRP A 118 -27.43 6.54 0.34
C TRP A 118 -28.36 5.35 0.55
N ASP A 119 -29.50 5.41 -0.12
CA ASP A 119 -30.51 4.35 -0.14
C ASP A 119 -30.63 3.69 -1.53
N ASP A 120 -29.70 3.97 -2.43
CA ASP A 120 -29.66 3.44 -3.79
C ASP A 120 -29.16 1.98 -3.83
N TRP A 121 -29.37 1.30 -4.96
CA TRP A 121 -28.90 -0.08 -5.14
C TRP A 121 -27.38 -0.22 -5.12
N ASP A 122 -26.65 0.83 -5.53
CA ASP A 122 -25.17 0.90 -5.58
C ASP A 122 -24.54 1.57 -4.36
N MET A 123 -25.29 1.67 -3.23
CA MET A 123 -24.91 2.41 -2.03
C MET A 123 -23.56 2.04 -1.44
N TRP A 124 -23.06 0.83 -1.68
CA TRP A 124 -21.81 0.34 -1.11
C TRP A 124 -20.61 0.42 -2.04
N PHE A 125 -20.77 0.73 -3.32
CA PHE A 125 -19.64 0.72 -4.25
C PHE A 125 -19.46 2.01 -5.05
N LYS A 126 -20.15 3.10 -4.68
CA LYS A 126 -19.85 4.46 -5.14
C LYS A 126 -18.46 4.88 -4.66
N ALA A 127 -17.73 5.68 -5.47
CA ALA A 127 -16.35 6.07 -5.20
C ALA A 127 -16.08 6.64 -3.79
N PRO A 128 -16.97 7.49 -3.18
CA PRO A 128 -16.74 8.02 -1.84
C PRO A 128 -16.64 6.95 -0.74
N ILE A 129 -17.18 5.75 -0.93
CA ILE A 129 -17.08 4.66 0.04
C ILE A 129 -15.64 4.29 0.32
N ASP A 130 -14.76 4.31 -0.66
CA ASP A 130 -13.34 3.98 -0.50
C ASP A 130 -12.69 4.91 0.54
N SER A 131 -12.93 6.21 0.43
CA SER A 131 -12.41 7.20 1.37
C SER A 131 -13.05 7.11 2.76
N LEU A 132 -14.36 6.85 2.82
CA LEU A 132 -15.08 6.68 4.10
C LEU A 132 -14.61 5.43 4.84
N PHE A 133 -14.33 4.34 4.13
CA PHE A 133 -13.79 3.11 4.74
C PHE A 133 -12.32 3.28 5.14
N GLN A 134 -11.52 4.01 4.35
CA GLN A 134 -10.17 4.38 4.77
C GLN A 134 -10.20 5.17 6.07
N ASP A 135 -11.10 6.16 6.19
CA ASP A 135 -11.24 6.96 7.41
C ASP A 135 -11.75 6.10 8.59
N LEU A 136 -12.69 5.17 8.34
CA LEU A 136 -13.16 4.21 9.36
C LEU A 136 -12.00 3.34 9.88
N ILE A 137 -11.23 2.73 9.00
CA ILE A 137 -10.11 1.88 9.38
C ILE A 137 -9.06 2.70 10.15
N THR A 138 -8.68 3.88 9.63
CA THR A 138 -7.72 4.77 10.29
C THR A 138 -8.19 5.18 11.69
N MET A 139 -9.45 5.59 11.82
CA MET A 139 -10.06 5.95 13.11
C MET A 139 -9.97 4.77 14.11
N MET A 140 -10.31 3.56 13.69
CA MET A 140 -10.25 2.38 14.55
C MET A 140 -8.81 1.96 14.90
N ILE A 141 -7.84 2.17 14.00
CA ILE A 141 -6.41 1.98 14.31
C ILE A 141 -5.97 2.89 15.46
N VAL A 142 -6.34 4.15 15.43
CA VAL A 142 -5.82 5.15 16.38
C VAL A 142 -6.66 5.27 17.67
N LYS A 143 -7.94 4.89 17.64
CA LYS A 143 -8.84 4.96 18.81
C LYS A 143 -8.99 3.65 19.56
N GLU A 144 -8.97 2.53 18.84
CA GLU A 144 -9.28 1.21 19.40
C GLU A 144 -8.10 0.23 19.28
N ASN A 145 -6.93 0.73 18.89
CA ASN A 145 -5.72 -0.06 18.70
C ASN A 145 -5.96 -1.35 17.89
N ILE A 146 -6.68 -1.25 16.77
CA ILE A 146 -6.84 -2.41 15.89
C ILE A 146 -5.51 -2.76 15.21
N ASN A 147 -5.34 -4.03 14.94
CA ASN A 147 -4.27 -4.51 14.07
C ASN A 147 -4.64 -4.23 12.61
N PRO A 148 -3.90 -3.37 11.88
CA PRO A 148 -4.21 -3.03 10.48
C PRO A 148 -4.19 -4.24 9.55
N ASP A 149 -3.49 -5.33 9.94
CA ASP A 149 -3.41 -6.56 9.16
C ASP A 149 -4.50 -7.58 9.53
N LYS A 150 -5.44 -7.20 10.41
CA LYS A 150 -6.63 -8.00 10.78
C LYS A 150 -7.93 -7.24 10.54
N VAL A 151 -8.06 -6.65 9.37
CA VAL A 151 -9.27 -5.97 8.91
C VAL A 151 -10.00 -6.87 7.91
N TYR A 152 -11.26 -7.15 8.21
CA TYR A 152 -12.11 -8.05 7.42
C TYR A 152 -13.31 -7.29 6.86
N ILE A 153 -13.70 -7.58 5.62
CA ILE A 153 -14.89 -7.03 5.01
C ILE A 153 -15.90 -8.14 4.70
N MET A 154 -17.15 -7.90 5.05
CA MET A 154 -18.26 -8.81 4.78
C MET A 154 -19.55 -8.04 4.52
N GLY A 155 -20.52 -8.67 3.93
CA GLY A 155 -21.81 -8.03 3.66
C GLY A 155 -22.84 -8.98 3.08
N TYR A 156 -24.10 -8.68 3.34
CA TYR A 156 -25.26 -9.47 2.91
C TYR A 156 -26.11 -8.72 1.91
N SER A 157 -26.65 -9.40 0.88
CA SER A 157 -27.52 -8.81 -0.13
C SER A 157 -26.85 -7.62 -0.83
N ALA A 158 -27.39 -6.41 -0.80
CA ALA A 158 -26.72 -5.21 -1.31
C ALA A 158 -25.35 -4.98 -0.65
N GLY A 159 -25.17 -5.34 0.63
CA GLY A 159 -23.86 -5.38 1.26
C GLY A 159 -22.92 -6.40 0.61
N GLY A 160 -23.45 -7.53 0.17
CA GLY A 160 -22.72 -8.54 -0.63
C GLY A 160 -22.32 -8.03 -2.02
N ASP A 161 -23.18 -7.25 -2.68
CA ASP A 161 -22.84 -6.54 -3.92
C ASP A 161 -21.65 -5.60 -3.68
N GLY A 162 -21.65 -4.89 -2.54
CA GLY A 162 -20.55 -4.07 -2.10
C GLY A 162 -19.25 -4.86 -1.90
N VAL A 163 -19.31 -6.04 -1.26
CA VAL A 163 -18.11 -6.88 -1.08
C VAL A 163 -17.52 -7.33 -2.41
N TRP A 164 -18.35 -7.72 -3.39
CA TRP A 164 -17.86 -8.06 -4.72
C TRP A 164 -17.00 -6.96 -5.34
N ARG A 165 -17.36 -5.69 -5.10
CA ARG A 165 -16.64 -4.52 -5.63
C ARG A 165 -15.45 -4.11 -4.78
N LEU A 166 -15.66 -4.01 -3.46
CA LEU A 166 -14.65 -3.49 -2.54
C LEU A 166 -13.53 -4.49 -2.24
N ALA A 167 -13.82 -5.81 -2.25
CA ALA A 167 -12.79 -6.79 -1.97
C ALA A 167 -11.63 -6.74 -2.98
N PRO A 168 -11.83 -6.79 -4.30
CA PRO A 168 -10.72 -6.66 -5.25
C PRO A 168 -10.20 -5.22 -5.38
N ARG A 169 -11.05 -4.20 -5.25
CA ARG A 169 -10.67 -2.80 -5.42
C ARG A 169 -9.76 -2.29 -4.30
N LEU A 170 -9.99 -2.77 -3.07
CA LEU A 170 -9.26 -2.43 -1.85
C LEU A 170 -8.53 -3.66 -1.27
N ALA A 171 -8.10 -4.59 -2.11
CA ALA A 171 -7.51 -5.86 -1.68
C ALA A 171 -6.29 -5.68 -0.75
N ASP A 172 -5.60 -4.57 -0.88
CA ASP A 172 -4.49 -4.17 -0.03
C ASP A 172 -4.89 -3.73 1.40
N HIS A 173 -6.20 -3.71 1.73
CA HIS A 173 -6.71 -3.37 3.07
C HIS A 173 -7.20 -4.60 3.85
N TRP A 174 -7.53 -5.71 3.16
CA TRP A 174 -8.26 -6.81 3.76
C TRP A 174 -7.39 -8.01 4.13
N ALA A 175 -7.55 -8.52 5.34
CA ALA A 175 -7.04 -9.82 5.75
C ALA A 175 -7.80 -10.96 5.07
N ALA A 176 -9.11 -10.81 4.92
CA ALA A 176 -10.00 -11.65 4.13
C ALA A 176 -11.33 -10.93 3.87
N ALA A 177 -12.08 -11.42 2.90
CA ALA A 177 -13.41 -10.92 2.56
C ALA A 177 -14.44 -12.02 2.47
N SER A 178 -15.72 -11.72 2.79
CA SER A 178 -16.82 -12.68 2.60
C SER A 178 -18.06 -12.01 2.01
N MET A 179 -18.45 -12.44 0.85
CA MET A 179 -19.67 -12.05 0.17
C MET A 179 -20.81 -13.01 0.51
N MET A 180 -21.95 -12.49 0.97
CA MET A 180 -23.15 -13.26 1.27
C MET A 180 -24.34 -12.75 0.44
N ALA A 181 -24.93 -13.62 -0.38
CA ALA A 181 -26.11 -13.36 -1.19
C ALA A 181 -26.06 -12.09 -2.05
N GLY A 182 -24.86 -11.69 -2.51
CA GLY A 182 -24.65 -10.53 -3.37
C GLY A 182 -24.55 -10.90 -4.85
N HIS A 183 -24.76 -9.90 -5.73
CA HIS A 183 -24.58 -10.02 -7.17
C HIS A 183 -23.22 -9.46 -7.61
N PRO A 184 -22.39 -10.22 -8.37
CA PRO A 184 -21.03 -9.81 -8.71
C PRO A 184 -20.93 -8.64 -9.72
N GLY A 185 -21.93 -8.48 -10.58
CA GLY A 185 -21.80 -7.57 -11.71
C GLY A 185 -20.64 -7.96 -12.64
N ASP A 186 -19.93 -6.95 -13.14
CA ASP A 186 -18.81 -7.08 -14.09
C ASP A 186 -17.42 -6.92 -13.45
N VAL A 187 -17.31 -7.08 -12.12
CA VAL A 187 -16.04 -6.90 -11.39
C VAL A 187 -14.99 -7.93 -11.79
N GLY A 188 -13.72 -7.49 -11.86
CA GLY A 188 -12.57 -8.39 -12.04
C GLY A 188 -12.07 -8.95 -10.71
N LEU A 189 -11.61 -10.22 -10.70
CA LEU A 189 -11.16 -10.91 -9.48
C LEU A 189 -9.63 -11.01 -9.36
N ARG A 190 -8.86 -10.57 -10.38
CA ARG A 190 -7.40 -10.72 -10.41
C ARG A 190 -6.67 -10.01 -9.27
N ASN A 191 -7.20 -8.89 -8.77
CA ASN A 191 -6.64 -8.16 -7.66
C ASN A 191 -6.68 -8.93 -6.32
N LEU A 192 -7.51 -9.99 -6.23
CA LEU A 192 -7.63 -10.85 -5.04
C LEU A 192 -6.49 -11.87 -4.88
N ILE A 193 -5.42 -11.76 -5.64
CA ILE A 193 -4.30 -12.72 -5.62
C ILE A 193 -3.75 -12.99 -4.21
N ASN A 194 -3.80 -12.01 -3.31
CA ASN A 194 -3.31 -12.11 -1.92
C ASN A 194 -4.43 -12.03 -0.86
N THR A 195 -5.70 -11.89 -1.28
CA THR A 195 -6.83 -11.70 -0.36
C THR A 195 -7.74 -12.92 -0.37
N PRO A 196 -7.79 -13.71 0.71
CA PRO A 196 -8.71 -14.81 0.84
C PRO A 196 -10.17 -14.36 0.69
N PHE A 197 -10.96 -15.08 -0.12
CA PHE A 197 -12.31 -14.70 -0.48
C PHE A 197 -13.33 -15.83 -0.29
N SER A 198 -14.32 -15.60 0.59
CA SER A 198 -15.41 -16.54 0.87
C SER A 198 -16.68 -16.11 0.17
N ILE A 199 -17.34 -17.02 -0.54
CA ILE A 199 -18.47 -16.76 -1.42
C ILE A 199 -19.66 -17.61 -0.97
N TRP A 200 -20.80 -16.96 -0.67
CA TRP A 200 -22.00 -17.62 -0.16
C TRP A 200 -23.26 -17.19 -0.88
N VAL A 201 -24.07 -18.16 -1.36
CA VAL A 201 -25.38 -17.88 -1.96
C VAL A 201 -26.32 -19.07 -1.76
N GLY A 202 -27.60 -18.80 -1.59
CA GLY A 202 -28.63 -19.84 -1.60
C GLY A 202 -28.82 -20.43 -3.01
N ALA A 203 -28.93 -21.76 -3.13
CA ALA A 203 -29.14 -22.44 -4.41
C ALA A 203 -30.43 -22.00 -5.12
N LEU A 204 -31.42 -21.52 -4.37
CA LEU A 204 -32.71 -21.05 -4.86
C LEU A 204 -32.79 -19.50 -4.96
N ASP A 205 -31.69 -18.78 -4.71
CA ASP A 205 -31.64 -17.31 -4.85
C ASP A 205 -31.51 -16.94 -6.33
N SER A 206 -32.64 -17.00 -7.03
CA SER A 206 -32.73 -16.83 -8.48
C SER A 206 -32.97 -15.38 -8.94
N ALA A 207 -33.22 -14.45 -8.00
CA ALA A 207 -33.39 -13.05 -8.35
C ALA A 207 -32.10 -12.53 -9.02
N TYR A 208 -32.23 -11.90 -10.19
CA TYR A 208 -31.10 -11.42 -11.01
C TYR A 208 -30.11 -12.54 -11.42
N ASP A 209 -30.57 -13.82 -11.49
CA ASP A 209 -29.73 -15.00 -11.70
C ASP A 209 -28.55 -15.12 -10.68
N ARG A 210 -28.70 -14.55 -9.49
CA ARG A 210 -27.63 -14.41 -8.49
C ARG A 210 -26.93 -15.74 -8.17
N ASN A 211 -27.69 -16.82 -7.95
CA ASN A 211 -27.15 -18.16 -7.71
C ASN A 211 -26.25 -18.66 -8.85
N LYS A 212 -26.62 -18.39 -10.11
CA LYS A 212 -25.85 -18.82 -11.29
C LYS A 212 -24.60 -17.94 -11.47
N GLU A 213 -24.75 -16.61 -11.34
CA GLU A 213 -23.65 -15.68 -11.49
C GLU A 213 -22.60 -15.90 -10.38
N VAL A 214 -23.02 -16.13 -9.15
CA VAL A 214 -22.12 -16.46 -8.05
C VAL A 214 -21.40 -17.78 -8.29
N GLN A 215 -22.08 -18.82 -8.78
CA GLN A 215 -21.46 -20.09 -9.14
C GLN A 215 -20.39 -19.92 -10.23
N LYS A 216 -20.69 -19.13 -11.26
CA LYS A 216 -19.75 -18.83 -12.34
C LYS A 216 -18.48 -18.12 -11.80
N ARG A 217 -18.64 -17.17 -10.86
CA ARG A 217 -17.52 -16.50 -10.21
C ARG A 217 -16.71 -17.43 -9.31
N GLY A 218 -17.34 -18.41 -8.67
CA GLY A 218 -16.66 -19.47 -7.97
C GLY A 218 -15.72 -20.26 -8.90
N TYR A 219 -16.20 -20.68 -10.08
CA TYR A 219 -15.36 -21.34 -11.08
C TYR A 219 -14.25 -20.44 -11.65
N GLU A 220 -14.47 -19.13 -11.74
CA GLU A 220 -13.41 -18.17 -12.09
C GLU A 220 -12.30 -18.16 -11.03
N MET A 221 -12.66 -18.14 -9.74
CA MET A 221 -11.69 -18.23 -8.64
C MET A 221 -10.93 -19.57 -8.66
N ASP A 222 -11.62 -20.70 -8.92
CA ASP A 222 -10.97 -22.00 -9.10
C ASP A 222 -9.91 -21.94 -10.21
N SER A 223 -10.26 -21.33 -11.35
CA SER A 223 -9.35 -21.18 -12.49
C SER A 223 -8.13 -20.30 -12.15
N LEU A 224 -8.35 -19.16 -11.50
CA LEU A 224 -7.27 -18.28 -11.05
C LEU A 224 -6.33 -19.00 -10.06
N SER A 225 -6.88 -19.73 -9.11
CA SER A 225 -6.13 -20.52 -8.13
C SER A 225 -5.24 -21.60 -8.79
N GLN A 226 -5.72 -22.22 -9.86
CA GLN A 226 -4.94 -23.19 -10.63
C GLN A 226 -3.76 -22.56 -11.38
N THR A 227 -3.89 -21.31 -11.84
CA THR A 227 -2.81 -20.59 -12.53
C THR A 227 -1.72 -20.07 -11.58
N ALA A 228 -2.04 -19.92 -10.29
CA ALA A 228 -1.13 -19.41 -9.27
C ALA A 228 -1.25 -20.21 -7.96
N PRO A 229 -0.55 -21.37 -7.86
CA PRO A 229 -0.64 -22.24 -6.68
C PRO A 229 -0.32 -21.50 -5.37
N GLY A 230 -1.18 -21.67 -4.37
CA GLY A 230 -1.06 -20.99 -3.08
C GLY A 230 -1.57 -19.53 -3.05
N LYS A 231 -2.08 -19.05 -4.18
CA LYS A 231 -2.72 -17.74 -4.33
C LYS A 231 -4.23 -17.91 -4.58
N TYR A 232 -4.96 -16.79 -4.60
CA TYR A 232 -6.41 -16.79 -4.79
C TYR A 232 -7.12 -17.77 -3.86
N ILE A 233 -6.73 -17.78 -2.58
CA ILE A 233 -7.36 -18.64 -1.56
C ILE A 233 -8.84 -18.28 -1.48
N HIS A 234 -9.71 -19.26 -1.70
CA HIS A 234 -11.15 -19.01 -1.68
C HIS A 234 -11.93 -20.24 -1.25
N GLN A 235 -13.23 -20.03 -0.99
CA GLN A 235 -14.24 -21.07 -0.87
C GLN A 235 -15.56 -20.57 -1.46
N THR A 236 -16.30 -21.46 -2.10
CA THR A 236 -17.61 -21.15 -2.68
C THR A 236 -18.67 -22.11 -2.13
N HIS A 237 -19.73 -21.55 -1.57
CA HIS A 237 -20.85 -22.29 -0.97
C HIS A 237 -22.17 -21.93 -1.63
N ILE A 238 -22.71 -22.89 -2.39
CA ILE A 238 -24.08 -22.84 -2.95
C ILE A 238 -24.97 -23.63 -2.00
N VAL A 239 -25.68 -22.93 -1.12
CA VAL A 239 -26.41 -23.54 0.00
C VAL A 239 -27.70 -24.19 -0.47
N ALA A 240 -27.74 -25.54 -0.48
CA ALA A 240 -28.88 -26.31 -0.97
C ALA A 240 -30.17 -26.00 -0.19
N GLY A 241 -31.30 -25.84 -0.94
CA GLY A 241 -32.62 -25.59 -0.36
C GLY A 241 -32.82 -24.18 0.23
N LYS A 242 -31.82 -23.27 0.14
CA LYS A 242 -31.94 -21.88 0.62
C LYS A 242 -32.18 -20.91 -0.54
N GLY A 243 -33.04 -19.94 -0.28
CA GLY A 243 -33.25 -18.77 -1.13
C GLY A 243 -32.30 -17.62 -0.75
N HIS A 244 -32.79 -16.40 -0.86
CA HIS A 244 -32.01 -15.21 -0.55
C HIS A 244 -31.52 -15.15 0.90
N TRP A 245 -32.31 -15.64 1.85
CA TRP A 245 -31.90 -15.81 3.25
C TRP A 245 -31.39 -17.23 3.48
N MET A 246 -30.17 -17.36 3.97
CA MET A 246 -29.49 -18.65 4.17
C MET A 246 -29.57 -19.17 5.62
N ASP A 247 -30.48 -18.62 6.47
CA ASP A 247 -30.68 -18.99 7.89
C ASP A 247 -29.37 -18.97 8.68
N GLN A 248 -28.52 -17.98 8.44
CA GLN A 248 -27.21 -17.78 9.08
C GLN A 248 -26.21 -18.94 8.87
N MET A 249 -26.40 -19.81 7.86
CA MET A 249 -25.42 -20.86 7.54
C MET A 249 -24.08 -20.31 7.11
N ASP A 250 -24.06 -19.07 6.59
CA ASP A 250 -22.89 -18.29 6.21
C ASP A 250 -22.06 -17.78 7.42
N THR A 251 -22.54 -17.90 8.65
CA THR A 251 -21.84 -17.50 9.89
C THR A 251 -20.47 -18.19 10.02
N VAL A 252 -20.31 -19.39 9.49
CA VAL A 252 -19.03 -20.12 9.48
C VAL A 252 -17.94 -19.40 8.70
N ALA A 253 -18.30 -18.46 7.81
CA ALA A 253 -17.34 -17.60 7.10
C ALA A 253 -16.50 -16.74 8.06
N VAL A 254 -17.07 -16.32 9.19
CA VAL A 254 -16.36 -15.55 10.23
C VAL A 254 -15.15 -16.35 10.76
N SER A 255 -15.38 -17.61 11.16
CA SER A 255 -14.31 -18.48 11.64
C SER A 255 -13.28 -18.80 10.54
N TRP A 256 -13.73 -18.89 9.28
CA TRP A 256 -12.83 -19.11 8.16
C TRP A 256 -11.95 -17.88 7.89
N MET A 257 -12.54 -16.68 7.82
CA MET A 257 -11.79 -15.42 7.63
C MET A 257 -10.79 -15.16 8.75
N ASN A 258 -11.15 -15.45 10.00
CA ASN A 258 -10.29 -15.21 11.16
C ASN A 258 -8.96 -16.00 11.15
N ARG A 259 -8.81 -16.96 10.25
CA ARG A 259 -7.55 -17.72 10.07
C ARG A 259 -6.49 -16.94 9.29
N TYR A 260 -6.86 -15.83 8.67
CA TYR A 260 -5.99 -15.07 7.78
C TYR A 260 -5.58 -13.75 8.40
N THR A 261 -4.38 -13.35 8.08
CA THR A 261 -3.81 -12.03 8.38
C THR A 261 -3.32 -11.46 7.06
N ARG A 262 -3.54 -10.19 6.82
CA ARG A 262 -3.04 -9.52 5.62
C ARG A 262 -1.51 -9.55 5.62
N ASN A 263 -0.92 -9.89 4.49
CA ASN A 263 0.46 -9.58 4.21
C ASN A 263 0.48 -8.20 3.49
N ALA A 264 0.96 -7.17 4.18
CA ALA A 264 1.05 -5.82 3.61
C ALA A 264 2.15 -5.74 2.53
N HIS A 265 3.16 -6.61 2.60
CA HIS A 265 4.31 -6.64 1.69
C HIS A 265 4.38 -7.96 0.90
N PRO A 266 3.35 -8.30 0.08
CA PRO A 266 3.33 -9.55 -0.65
C PRO A 266 4.41 -9.56 -1.73
N GLN A 267 4.99 -10.75 -1.96
CA GLN A 267 6.03 -10.96 -2.98
C GLN A 267 5.51 -10.80 -4.42
N GLN A 268 4.20 -10.80 -4.63
CA GLN A 268 3.59 -10.62 -5.93
C GLN A 268 2.32 -9.81 -5.81
N ILE A 269 2.14 -8.84 -6.70
CA ILE A 269 0.92 -8.04 -6.81
C ILE A 269 0.41 -8.04 -8.25
N ILE A 270 -0.92 -7.99 -8.36
CA ILE A 270 -1.65 -7.69 -9.59
C ILE A 270 -2.63 -6.58 -9.24
N TRP A 271 -2.49 -5.45 -9.90
CA TRP A 271 -3.33 -4.27 -9.70
C TRP A 271 -3.96 -3.82 -11.01
N THR A 272 -5.19 -4.16 -11.24
CA THR A 272 -6.01 -3.65 -12.34
C THR A 272 -6.95 -2.58 -11.80
N GLN A 273 -7.01 -1.44 -12.48
CA GLN A 273 -7.94 -0.36 -12.15
C GLN A 273 -9.38 -0.76 -12.51
N GLU A 274 -10.24 -0.73 -11.52
CA GLU A 274 -11.67 -1.01 -11.66
C GLU A 274 -12.47 0.29 -11.91
N GLU A 275 -13.75 0.29 -11.61
CA GLU A 275 -14.65 1.43 -11.82
C GLU A 275 -14.30 2.67 -10.98
N CYS A 276 -13.82 2.48 -9.76
CA CYS A 276 -13.30 3.54 -8.90
C CYS A 276 -11.78 3.53 -8.94
N LEU A 277 -11.22 4.62 -9.43
CA LEU A 277 -9.79 4.73 -9.72
C LEU A 277 -8.99 5.00 -8.45
N ARG A 278 -7.92 4.26 -8.25
CA ARG A 278 -7.01 4.38 -7.11
C ARG A 278 -5.62 4.82 -7.53
N ARG A 279 -4.92 5.48 -6.61
CA ARG A 279 -3.55 5.95 -6.84
C ARG A 279 -2.48 5.05 -6.23
N ALA A 280 -2.87 4.10 -5.37
CA ALA A 280 -1.92 3.22 -4.69
C ALA A 280 -2.53 1.84 -4.42
N PHE A 281 -1.66 0.82 -4.38
CA PHE A 281 -2.03 -0.57 -4.12
C PHE A 281 -0.81 -1.35 -3.60
N TYR A 282 -0.89 -1.92 -2.40
CA TYR A 282 0.25 -2.52 -1.71
C TYR A 282 1.48 -1.59 -1.73
N TRP A 283 2.58 -2.01 -2.31
CA TRP A 283 3.87 -1.31 -2.37
C TRP A 283 4.10 -0.56 -3.69
N VAL A 284 3.04 -0.25 -4.44
CA VAL A 284 3.10 0.59 -5.65
C VAL A 284 2.14 1.76 -5.56
N SER A 285 2.54 2.92 -6.07
CA SER A 285 1.67 4.08 -6.26
C SER A 285 1.94 4.81 -7.57
N LEU A 286 0.98 5.65 -7.97
CA LEU A 286 1.10 6.53 -9.13
C LEU A 286 1.55 7.93 -8.65
N PRO A 287 2.62 8.50 -9.22
CA PRO A 287 2.99 9.88 -8.93
C PRO A 287 1.89 10.84 -9.41
N ASP A 288 1.83 12.06 -8.85
CA ASP A 288 0.76 13.03 -9.14
C ASP A 288 0.64 13.39 -10.63
N SER A 289 1.75 13.30 -11.36
CA SER A 289 1.80 13.54 -12.81
C SER A 289 1.08 12.46 -13.64
N VAL A 290 0.77 11.28 -13.04
CA VAL A 290 0.12 10.15 -13.72
C VAL A 290 -1.33 10.05 -13.30
N LYS A 291 -2.26 10.04 -14.26
CA LYS A 291 -3.68 9.82 -14.02
C LYS A 291 -3.99 8.32 -14.04
N PRO A 292 -4.71 7.79 -13.04
CA PRO A 292 -5.23 6.43 -13.13
C PRO A 292 -6.26 6.31 -14.26
N VAL A 293 -6.29 5.16 -14.94
CA VAL A 293 -7.18 4.89 -16.06
C VAL A 293 -7.80 3.50 -15.87
N ARG A 294 -9.12 3.37 -15.99
CA ARG A 294 -9.83 2.08 -15.87
C ARG A 294 -9.26 1.05 -16.85
N GLY A 295 -9.03 -0.15 -16.34
CA GLY A 295 -8.45 -1.26 -17.10
C GLY A 295 -6.92 -1.28 -17.14
N ASN A 296 -6.25 -0.17 -16.82
CA ASN A 296 -4.79 -0.19 -16.71
C ASN A 296 -4.35 -1.13 -15.59
N THR A 297 -3.28 -1.87 -15.86
CA THR A 297 -2.77 -2.92 -14.97
C THR A 297 -1.30 -2.69 -14.66
N PHE A 298 -0.92 -2.96 -13.41
CA PHE A 298 0.45 -3.15 -12.96
C PHE A 298 0.59 -4.53 -12.34
N GLU A 299 1.57 -5.32 -12.80
CA GLU A 299 1.86 -6.66 -12.29
C GLU A 299 3.35 -6.76 -12.02
N ALA A 300 3.72 -7.18 -10.81
CA ALA A 300 5.12 -7.35 -10.45
C ALA A 300 5.32 -8.39 -9.35
N LYS A 301 6.54 -8.94 -9.32
CA LYS A 301 6.98 -9.89 -8.30
C LYS A 301 8.36 -9.53 -7.78
N ILE A 302 8.63 -9.95 -6.55
CA ILE A 302 9.91 -9.77 -5.85
C ILE A 302 10.54 -11.14 -5.64
N GLU A 303 11.78 -11.29 -6.08
CA GLU A 303 12.59 -12.49 -5.87
C GLU A 303 13.99 -12.06 -5.38
N GLY A 304 14.27 -12.25 -4.08
CA GLY A 304 15.47 -11.70 -3.44
C GLY A 304 15.50 -10.17 -3.56
N ASN A 305 16.56 -9.59 -4.11
CA ASN A 305 16.68 -8.14 -4.34
C ASN A 305 16.26 -7.70 -5.74
N THR A 306 15.54 -8.56 -6.48
CA THR A 306 15.06 -8.24 -7.82
C THR A 306 13.55 -8.12 -7.86
N ILE A 307 13.07 -6.99 -8.36
CA ILE A 307 11.66 -6.72 -8.65
C ILE A 307 11.49 -6.84 -10.17
N THR A 308 10.73 -7.84 -10.60
CA THR A 308 10.37 -8.00 -12.00
C THR A 308 8.96 -7.46 -12.23
N ILE A 309 8.83 -6.47 -13.06
CA ILE A 309 7.55 -5.95 -13.52
C ILE A 309 7.15 -6.76 -14.74
N ASP A 310 6.08 -7.55 -14.61
CA ASP A 310 5.55 -8.39 -15.69
C ASP A 310 4.63 -7.57 -16.62
N LYS A 311 3.93 -6.58 -16.06
CA LYS A 311 3.07 -5.65 -16.82
C LYS A 311 3.04 -4.26 -16.19
N MET A 312 3.15 -3.22 -17.01
CA MET A 312 3.05 -1.83 -16.58
C MET A 312 2.36 -1.00 -17.67
N ASP A 313 1.06 -0.73 -17.51
CA ASP A 313 0.29 0.10 -18.46
C ASP A 313 0.52 1.62 -18.25
N TYR A 314 1.16 1.99 -17.15
CA TYR A 314 1.53 3.37 -16.82
C TYR A 314 2.92 3.72 -17.31
N ASP A 315 3.16 4.99 -17.65
CA ASP A 315 4.50 5.45 -18.03
C ASP A 315 5.43 5.57 -16.82
N LYS A 316 4.85 5.88 -15.64
CA LYS A 316 5.61 6.04 -14.39
C LYS A 316 4.84 5.46 -13.22
N VAL A 317 5.57 4.86 -12.27
CA VAL A 317 5.07 4.39 -10.97
C VAL A 317 6.10 4.74 -9.88
N ILE A 318 5.69 4.68 -8.61
CA ILE A 318 6.58 4.70 -7.45
C ILE A 318 6.53 3.33 -6.83
N ILE A 319 7.67 2.67 -6.68
CA ILE A 319 7.82 1.40 -5.97
C ILE A 319 8.32 1.74 -4.55
N TRP A 320 7.50 1.42 -3.55
CA TRP A 320 7.82 1.57 -2.14
C TRP A 320 8.52 0.33 -1.62
N LEU A 321 9.54 0.51 -0.79
CA LEU A 321 10.43 -0.57 -0.35
C LEU A 321 10.59 -0.57 1.16
N ASP A 322 10.70 -1.79 1.70
CA ASP A 322 10.98 -2.06 3.10
C ASP A 322 12.02 -3.18 3.22
N ASP A 323 12.73 -3.23 4.35
CA ASP A 323 13.69 -4.30 4.67
C ASP A 323 13.04 -5.69 4.81
N ASP A 324 11.72 -5.75 4.95
CA ASP A 324 10.93 -6.99 4.92
C ASP A 324 10.74 -7.54 3.50
N MET A 325 10.92 -6.70 2.48
CA MET A 325 10.69 -7.02 1.08
C MET A 325 11.99 -7.37 0.36
N VAL A 326 13.02 -6.56 0.58
CA VAL A 326 14.33 -6.61 -0.06
C VAL A 326 15.42 -6.20 0.95
N ASP A 327 16.66 -6.60 0.74
CA ASP A 327 17.79 -6.08 1.52
C ASP A 327 18.21 -4.71 0.98
N LEU A 328 17.75 -3.64 1.64
CA LEU A 328 18.08 -2.26 1.27
C LEU A 328 19.57 -1.89 1.48
N SER A 329 20.37 -2.77 2.08
CA SER A 329 21.81 -2.59 2.23
C SER A 329 22.58 -3.10 1.01
N GLN A 330 21.89 -3.72 0.05
CA GLN A 330 22.41 -4.23 -1.20
C GLN A 330 21.71 -3.56 -2.38
N PRO A 331 22.29 -3.57 -3.58
CA PRO A 331 21.62 -3.05 -4.76
C PRO A 331 20.28 -3.74 -5.03
N VAL A 332 19.21 -2.95 -5.10
CA VAL A 332 17.90 -3.39 -5.56
C VAL A 332 17.86 -3.30 -7.08
N THR A 333 17.43 -4.36 -7.73
CA THR A 333 17.28 -4.41 -9.19
C THR A 333 15.81 -4.36 -9.57
N ILE A 334 15.42 -3.48 -10.50
CA ILE A 334 14.07 -3.40 -11.06
C ILE A 334 14.17 -3.68 -12.55
N GLN A 335 13.39 -4.67 -13.01
CA GLN A 335 13.39 -5.13 -14.40
C GLN A 335 11.99 -5.00 -15.02
N TYR A 336 11.93 -4.63 -16.29
CA TYR A 336 10.73 -4.60 -17.10
C TYR A 336 11.06 -4.91 -18.56
N ASP A 337 10.27 -5.75 -19.21
CA ASP A 337 10.43 -6.12 -20.63
C ASP A 337 11.86 -6.58 -20.98
N GLY A 338 12.44 -7.42 -20.12
CA GLY A 338 13.81 -7.95 -20.28
C GLY A 338 14.93 -6.94 -20.07
N ARG A 339 14.62 -5.70 -19.71
CA ARG A 339 15.60 -4.63 -19.45
C ARG A 339 15.69 -4.34 -17.95
N THR A 340 16.89 -4.01 -17.50
CA THR A 340 17.09 -3.47 -16.15
C THR A 340 16.81 -1.96 -16.18
N LEU A 341 15.77 -1.51 -15.48
CA LEU A 341 15.43 -0.10 -15.37
C LEU A 341 16.18 0.59 -14.24
N PHE A 342 16.49 -0.13 -13.17
CA PHE A 342 17.14 0.40 -11.98
C PHE A 342 18.02 -0.67 -11.34
N ARG A 343 19.21 -0.30 -10.84
CA ARG A 343 20.08 -1.18 -10.04
C ARG A 343 21.00 -0.34 -9.17
N LYS A 344 20.57 -0.01 -7.93
CA LYS A 344 21.35 0.75 -6.95
C LYS A 344 20.96 0.35 -5.53
N VAL A 345 21.82 0.68 -4.56
CA VAL A 345 21.43 0.72 -3.15
C VAL A 345 20.40 1.84 -2.98
N VAL A 346 19.29 1.55 -2.30
CA VAL A 346 18.23 2.53 -2.06
C VAL A 346 18.33 3.02 -0.62
N GLU A 347 18.45 4.32 -0.45
CA GLU A 347 18.61 4.93 0.87
C GLU A 347 17.30 4.89 1.67
N ARG A 348 17.43 4.57 2.96
CA ARG A 348 16.33 4.67 3.92
C ARG A 348 16.26 6.11 4.43
N THR A 349 15.06 6.71 4.36
CA THR A 349 14.83 8.09 4.76
C THR A 349 13.58 8.26 5.60
N GLU A 350 13.61 9.18 6.57
CA GLU A 350 12.42 9.57 7.31
C GLU A 350 11.36 10.21 6.40
N GLU A 351 11.78 10.93 5.36
CA GLU A 351 10.88 11.56 4.40
C GLU A 351 10.00 10.51 3.69
N SER A 352 10.60 9.41 3.22
CA SER A 352 9.86 8.29 2.59
C SER A 352 8.84 7.69 3.56
N MET A 353 9.22 7.48 4.84
CA MET A 353 8.32 6.97 5.87
C MET A 353 7.13 7.91 6.11
N ARG A 354 7.40 9.21 6.27
CA ARG A 354 6.34 10.21 6.47
C ARG A 354 5.43 10.31 5.26
N GLN A 355 5.99 10.39 4.06
CA GLN A 355 5.18 10.45 2.85
C GLN A 355 4.27 9.24 2.75
N SER A 356 4.81 8.03 2.83
CA SER A 356 4.03 6.81 2.62
C SER A 356 2.94 6.61 3.67
N ILE A 357 3.21 6.83 4.97
CA ILE A 357 2.18 6.64 6.01
C ILE A 357 1.04 7.66 5.92
N TYR A 358 1.33 8.91 5.54
CA TYR A 358 0.29 9.93 5.36
C TYR A 358 -0.54 9.70 4.10
N GLU A 359 0.06 9.24 3.01
CA GLU A 359 -0.66 8.87 1.78
C GLU A 359 -1.53 7.63 1.98
N ARG A 360 -0.99 6.61 2.67
CA ARG A 360 -1.64 5.32 2.84
C ARG A 360 -2.57 5.25 4.04
N LYS A 361 -2.37 6.11 5.05
CA LYS A 361 -3.11 6.14 6.32
C LYS A 361 -3.13 4.78 7.05
N ASP A 362 -2.07 4.03 6.93
CA ASP A 362 -1.92 2.67 7.46
C ASP A 362 -0.46 2.46 7.91
N PRO A 363 -0.23 2.11 9.19
CA PRO A 363 1.12 1.89 9.71
C PRO A 363 1.91 0.79 9.01
N SER A 364 1.23 -0.22 8.44
CA SER A 364 1.89 -1.30 7.69
C SER A 364 2.47 -0.83 6.36
N PHE A 365 2.12 0.37 5.90
CA PHE A 365 2.65 1.01 4.70
C PHE A 365 3.56 2.22 5.02
N CYS A 366 4.25 2.19 6.16
CA CYS A 366 5.29 3.16 6.51
C CYS A 366 6.62 2.70 5.91
N PHE A 367 6.86 3.03 4.65
CA PHE A 367 8.01 2.57 3.88
C PHE A 367 9.24 3.45 4.08
N PRO A 368 10.41 2.89 4.46
CA PRO A 368 11.64 3.66 4.63
C PRO A 368 12.27 4.13 3.32
N ALA A 369 11.90 3.53 2.19
CA ALA A 369 12.51 3.83 0.90
C ALA A 369 11.50 3.77 -0.25
N ASN A 370 11.82 4.44 -1.35
CA ASN A 370 11.06 4.33 -2.59
C ASN A 370 11.94 4.55 -3.83
N VAL A 371 11.48 4.04 -4.96
CA VAL A 371 12.11 4.23 -6.27
C VAL A 371 11.04 4.69 -7.27
N PRO A 372 11.12 5.92 -7.76
CA PRO A 372 10.36 6.32 -8.94
C PRO A 372 10.86 5.56 -10.18
N VAL A 373 9.96 4.87 -10.87
CA VAL A 373 10.27 4.06 -12.05
C VAL A 373 9.50 4.60 -13.26
N SER A 374 10.18 4.76 -14.40
CA SER A 374 9.53 5.03 -15.67
C SER A 374 9.97 4.04 -16.75
N LYS A 375 9.12 3.83 -17.77
CA LYS A 375 9.37 2.87 -18.86
C LYS A 375 10.61 3.20 -19.69
N ASP A 376 10.97 4.46 -19.76
CA ASP A 376 12.12 4.99 -20.50
C ASP A 376 13.43 4.97 -19.67
N MET A 377 13.35 4.62 -18.38
CA MET A 377 14.57 4.42 -17.59
C MET A 377 15.39 3.28 -18.19
N THR A 378 16.65 3.52 -18.26
CA THR A 378 17.67 2.48 -18.39
C THR A 378 18.47 2.53 -17.11
N ALA A 379 18.71 1.38 -16.46
CA ALA A 379 19.86 1.30 -15.58
C ALA A 379 21.05 1.43 -16.51
N GLU A 380 21.37 2.64 -16.89
CA GLU A 380 22.77 2.90 -17.12
C GLU A 380 23.48 2.43 -15.87
N GLU A 381 24.65 1.89 -16.01
CA GLU A 381 25.60 1.68 -14.93
C GLU A 381 25.95 3.06 -14.32
N THR A 382 24.96 3.83 -13.92
CA THR A 382 25.03 5.08 -13.17
C THR A 382 25.28 4.71 -11.72
N GLY A 383 26.35 3.95 -11.54
CA GLY A 383 27.16 3.98 -10.37
C GLY A 383 28.03 5.24 -10.43
N VAL A 384 29.00 5.29 -9.65
CA VAL A 384 30.10 6.22 -9.47
C VAL A 384 30.53 7.03 -10.71
N GLU A 385 30.31 6.58 -11.94
CA GLU A 385 30.70 7.26 -13.18
C GLU A 385 30.03 8.61 -13.41
N GLU A 386 28.72 8.78 -13.09
CA GLU A 386 28.04 10.09 -13.23
C GLU A 386 28.47 11.09 -12.15
N ILE A 387 28.58 10.62 -10.91
CA ILE A 387 29.08 11.45 -9.78
C ILE A 387 30.53 11.81 -10.06
N GLU A 388 31.34 10.86 -10.50
CA GLU A 388 32.74 11.06 -10.86
C GLU A 388 32.86 12.03 -12.04
N ALA A 389 32.07 11.86 -13.09
CA ALA A 389 32.06 12.75 -14.25
C ALA A 389 31.68 14.18 -13.87
N SER A 390 30.65 14.37 -13.04
CA SER A 390 30.23 15.69 -12.57
C SER A 390 31.27 16.35 -11.65
N LEU A 391 31.89 15.57 -10.77
CA LEU A 391 32.96 16.04 -9.89
C LEU A 391 34.24 16.36 -10.65
N LEU A 392 34.58 15.57 -11.67
CA LEU A 392 35.71 15.80 -12.55
C LEU A 392 35.53 17.02 -13.48
N MET A 393 34.29 17.53 -13.65
CA MET A 393 34.03 18.76 -14.41
C MET A 393 34.29 20.05 -13.64
N ARG A 394 34.62 19.95 -12.33
CA ARG A 394 34.90 21.14 -11.49
C ARG A 394 36.30 21.68 -11.74
N ASP A 395 36.42 22.99 -11.70
CA ASP A 395 37.71 23.70 -11.91
C ASP A 395 38.57 23.77 -10.64
N ASP A 396 37.99 23.40 -9.46
CA ASP A 396 38.66 23.49 -8.15
C ASP A 396 39.30 22.16 -7.68
N ILE A 397 39.59 21.25 -8.59
CA ILE A 397 40.26 19.98 -8.28
C ILE A 397 41.73 20.22 -7.92
N ARG A 398 42.13 19.77 -6.74
CA ARG A 398 43.52 19.80 -6.30
C ARG A 398 44.30 18.53 -6.56
N ARG A 399 43.65 17.39 -6.38
CA ARG A 399 44.29 16.08 -6.49
C ARG A 399 43.24 14.99 -6.74
N ILE A 400 43.60 14.01 -7.52
CA ILE A 400 42.84 12.77 -7.76
C ILE A 400 43.74 11.62 -7.36
N GLU A 401 43.24 10.70 -6.53
CA GLU A 401 43.93 9.49 -6.12
C GLU A 401 43.02 8.29 -6.42
N ALA A 402 43.54 7.27 -7.04
CA ALA A 402 42.82 6.01 -7.29
C ALA A 402 43.56 4.86 -6.63
N TYR A 403 42.79 3.91 -6.07
CA TYR A 403 43.30 2.77 -5.31
C TYR A 403 42.59 1.48 -5.76
N ASP A 404 43.27 0.35 -5.72
CA ASP A 404 42.61 -0.95 -5.81
C ASP A 404 41.81 -1.26 -4.53
N LEU A 405 41.04 -2.34 -4.53
CA LEU A 405 40.25 -2.76 -3.36
C LEU A 405 41.10 -3.22 -2.17
N GLN A 406 42.40 -3.43 -2.35
CA GLN A 406 43.38 -3.76 -1.33
C GLN A 406 44.02 -2.50 -0.75
N GLY A 407 43.72 -1.31 -1.29
CA GLY A 407 44.25 -0.03 -0.84
C GLY A 407 45.58 0.37 -1.47
N HIS A 408 46.08 -0.33 -2.50
CA HIS A 408 47.29 0.08 -3.20
C HIS A 408 46.96 1.23 -4.16
N THR A 409 47.83 2.23 -4.20
CA THR A 409 47.66 3.40 -5.09
C THR A 409 47.86 2.98 -6.56
N LEU A 410 46.84 3.21 -7.37
CA LEU A 410 46.86 2.98 -8.81
C LEU A 410 47.30 4.23 -9.61
N CYS A 411 46.86 5.40 -9.14
CA CYS A 411 47.16 6.68 -9.75
C CYS A 411 47.09 7.81 -8.72
N THR A 412 47.96 8.80 -8.86
CA THR A 412 47.86 10.10 -8.16
C THR A 412 48.19 11.19 -9.15
N THR A 413 47.25 12.10 -9.40
CA THR A 413 47.45 13.21 -10.33
C THR A 413 46.72 14.48 -9.88
N THR A 414 47.14 15.62 -10.38
CA THR A 414 46.47 16.91 -10.21
C THR A 414 45.69 17.30 -11.47
N GLN A 415 45.76 16.49 -12.55
CA GLN A 415 45.17 16.79 -13.83
C GLN A 415 44.12 15.73 -14.20
N ARG A 416 42.91 16.21 -14.46
CA ARG A 416 41.77 15.40 -14.87
C ARG A 416 42.06 14.52 -16.06
N ASP A 417 42.63 15.09 -17.15
CA ASP A 417 42.85 14.36 -18.39
C ASP A 417 43.90 13.25 -18.26
N GLU A 418 44.82 13.42 -17.34
CA GLU A 418 45.79 12.38 -16.99
C GLU A 418 45.10 11.20 -16.27
N TYR A 419 44.25 11.50 -15.28
CA TYR A 419 43.46 10.47 -14.60
C TYR A 419 42.56 9.72 -15.59
N LEU A 420 41.84 10.41 -16.48
CA LEU A 420 40.94 9.77 -17.46
C LEU A 420 41.70 8.84 -18.42
N ARG A 421 42.92 9.19 -18.82
CA ARG A 421 43.76 8.29 -19.62
C ARG A 421 44.18 7.03 -18.89
N PHE A 422 44.51 7.12 -17.61
CA PHE A 422 44.80 5.95 -16.79
C PHE A 422 43.57 5.07 -16.59
N ALA A 423 42.42 5.68 -16.28
CA ALA A 423 41.18 4.99 -15.99
C ALA A 423 40.62 4.21 -17.21
N GLN A 424 40.88 4.64 -18.42
CA GLN A 424 40.46 3.92 -19.66
C GLN A 424 41.07 2.52 -19.81
N GLY A 425 42.19 2.24 -19.12
CA GLY A 425 42.87 0.94 -19.17
C GLY A 425 42.47 -0.04 -18.06
N TRP A 426 41.59 0.34 -17.15
CA TRP A 426 41.24 -0.45 -15.97
C TRP A 426 39.91 -1.19 -16.14
N ASN A 427 39.98 -2.52 -16.04
CA ASN A 427 38.82 -3.40 -16.18
C ASN A 427 38.30 -3.95 -14.82
N HIS A 428 38.59 -3.26 -13.71
CA HIS A 428 38.24 -3.71 -12.36
C HIS A 428 37.82 -2.54 -11.46
N ILE A 429 37.10 -2.89 -10.41
CA ILE A 429 36.59 -1.92 -9.43
C ILE A 429 37.76 -1.27 -8.68
N HIS A 430 37.72 0.05 -8.51
CA HIS A 430 38.72 0.81 -7.75
C HIS A 430 38.08 1.97 -6.97
N VAL A 431 38.75 2.48 -5.96
CA VAL A 431 38.31 3.62 -5.15
C VAL A 431 38.97 4.88 -5.68
N VAL A 432 38.18 5.91 -5.93
CA VAL A 432 38.69 7.23 -6.36
C VAL A 432 38.45 8.26 -5.27
N LYS A 433 39.47 9.01 -4.90
CA LYS A 433 39.39 10.20 -4.01
C LYS A 433 39.70 11.43 -4.83
N ILE A 434 38.78 12.38 -4.84
CA ILE A 434 38.95 13.67 -5.49
C ILE A 434 38.99 14.75 -4.41
N TYR A 435 40.09 15.48 -4.36
CA TYR A 435 40.31 16.54 -3.42
C TYR A 435 40.05 17.89 -4.08
N PHE A 436 39.22 18.71 -3.45
CA PHE A 436 38.85 20.04 -3.89
C PHE A 436 39.48 21.09 -2.93
N ASP A 437 39.39 22.35 -3.30
CA ASP A 437 39.86 23.45 -2.45
C ASP A 437 39.09 23.51 -1.11
N THR A 438 37.85 23.05 -1.05
CA THR A 438 36.97 23.16 0.12
C THR A 438 36.61 21.86 0.77
N PHE A 439 36.70 20.71 0.08
CA PHE A 439 36.35 19.37 0.63
C PHE A 439 37.01 18.22 -0.16
N CYS A 440 36.78 16.97 0.31
CA CYS A 440 37.20 15.76 -0.38
C CYS A 440 35.96 14.93 -0.72
N SER A 441 35.91 14.35 -1.91
CA SER A 441 34.92 13.36 -2.32
C SER A 441 35.57 12.00 -2.56
N VAL A 442 34.87 10.91 -2.24
CA VAL A 442 35.35 9.53 -2.41
C VAL A 442 34.31 8.75 -3.20
N GLY A 443 34.73 8.05 -4.22
CA GLY A 443 33.86 7.22 -5.04
C GLY A 443 34.50 5.84 -5.34
N LEU A 444 33.67 4.90 -5.75
CA LEU A 444 34.09 3.57 -6.26
C LEU A 444 33.87 3.55 -7.77
N ARG A 445 34.85 3.11 -8.54
CA ARG A 445 34.76 2.91 -9.98
C ARG A 445 34.91 1.42 -10.35
N LYS A 446 34.07 0.95 -11.28
CA LYS A 446 34.09 -0.40 -11.87
C LYS A 446 34.95 -0.46 -13.11
#